data_e140d1fd283230e578662c6241163d54
#
_entry.id   e140d1fd283230e578662c6241163d54
#
_cell.length_a   1.000
_cell.length_b   1.000
_cell.length_c   1.000
_cell.angle_alpha   90.00
_cell.angle_beta   90.00
_cell.angle_gamma   90.00
#
_symmetry.space_group_name_H-M   'P 1'
#
loop_
_entity.id
_entity.type
_entity.pdbx_description
1 polymer ?
#
loop_
_entity_poly.entity_id
_entity_poly.type
_entity_poly.pdbx_seq_one_letter_code
_entity_poly.pdbx_strand_id
1 'polypeptide(L)'
;MTDAAHPTPYLDLAPVRNARGTVSLPGSKSISNRVLLLAALAEGRTRVTGLLDSDDTRVMLAALRTLGVNITQGERPDEVLVEGCGRFHVGRADLFMGNAGTAIRPLTAALAMMGGHYLLHGVPRMHERPIGDLVDALRMLGACVAYQGKEGYPPLSIGWGELNLSRPVKVNGSVSSQFLTALLLAAPLAARSAGRDFVIQVEGELISKPYVDMTLNLMRRFGVTVERDGWQRFVVPASAVYRSPGQMLVEGDASSASYFLALGAIGGGPVRVTGVGRDSIQGDVAFAHTLEAMGAQVEMGADWIETRGVKVAEGGRLKAFDADFNLIPDAAMTAAVLALYADGPCRLRNIASWRVKETDRIHAMETELSKLGATVQSTPDSLTVTPPASWRPAEIGTWDDHRMAMCFSLAAFGPVAVRILDPGCVSKTFPTYFDVYAGLVEA
;
A
#
# COMPACT_ATOMS: atom_id res chain seq x y z
N MET A 1 11.30 -37.35 -13.50
CA MET A 1 9.87 -37.03 -13.64
C MET A 1 9.83 -35.54 -13.88
N THR A 2 9.58 -35.14 -15.13
CA THR A 2 9.44 -33.73 -15.51
C THR A 2 8.13 -33.20 -14.90
N ASP A 3 8.24 -32.30 -13.97
CA ASP A 3 7.13 -31.54 -13.42
C ASP A 3 6.40 -30.88 -14.60
N ALA A 4 5.22 -31.36 -14.95
CA ALA A 4 4.38 -30.73 -15.95
C ALA A 4 3.92 -29.41 -15.32
N ALA A 5 4.54 -28.31 -15.73
CA ALA A 5 4.15 -26.98 -15.30
C ALA A 5 2.63 -26.81 -15.58
N HIS A 6 1.83 -26.72 -14.54
CA HIS A 6 0.42 -26.35 -14.69
C HIS A 6 0.36 -25.02 -15.41
N PRO A 7 -0.49 -24.86 -16.44
CA PRO A 7 -0.62 -23.60 -17.16
C PRO A 7 -0.97 -22.49 -16.16
N THR A 8 -0.26 -21.36 -16.23
CA THR A 8 -0.56 -20.18 -15.39
C THR A 8 -2.03 -19.79 -15.59
N PRO A 9 -2.82 -19.64 -14.53
CA PRO A 9 -4.19 -19.15 -14.64
C PRO A 9 -4.23 -17.82 -15.40
N TYR A 10 -5.25 -17.60 -16.20
CA TYR A 10 -5.40 -16.35 -16.95
C TYR A 10 -6.86 -15.92 -17.03
N LEU A 11 -7.06 -14.63 -17.34
CA LEU A 11 -8.34 -14.02 -17.63
C LEU A 11 -8.28 -13.27 -18.96
N ASP A 12 -9.14 -13.63 -19.89
CA ASP A 12 -9.29 -12.92 -21.16
C ASP A 12 -10.28 -11.78 -20.99
N LEU A 13 -9.84 -10.57 -21.35
CA LEU A 13 -10.65 -9.36 -21.37
C LEU A 13 -10.90 -8.97 -22.84
N ALA A 14 -12.16 -9.10 -23.27
CA ALA A 14 -12.59 -8.60 -24.58
C ALA A 14 -12.63 -7.06 -24.55
N PRO A 15 -12.50 -6.40 -25.73
CA PRO A 15 -12.68 -4.97 -25.82
C PRO A 15 -14.02 -4.49 -25.27
N VAL A 16 -13.97 -3.44 -24.41
CA VAL A 16 -15.13 -2.79 -23.81
C VAL A 16 -15.22 -1.33 -24.25
N ARG A 17 -16.42 -0.75 -24.19
CA ARG A 17 -16.68 0.61 -24.72
C ARG A 17 -17.11 1.60 -23.65
N ASN A 18 -17.91 1.15 -22.71
CA ASN A 18 -18.50 2.01 -21.70
C ASN A 18 -18.19 1.49 -20.30
N ALA A 19 -18.19 2.40 -19.33
CA ALA A 19 -18.18 2.04 -17.92
C ALA A 19 -19.10 2.95 -17.13
N ARG A 20 -19.94 2.38 -16.26
CA ARG A 20 -20.82 3.13 -15.37
C ARG A 20 -21.23 2.30 -14.16
N GLY A 21 -21.55 2.98 -13.08
CA GLY A 21 -22.08 2.35 -11.88
C GLY A 21 -21.45 2.86 -10.60
N THR A 22 -21.74 2.16 -9.51
CA THR A 22 -21.23 2.50 -8.17
C THR A 22 -20.52 1.30 -7.58
N VAL A 23 -19.36 1.56 -6.97
CA VAL A 23 -18.50 0.56 -6.32
C VAL A 23 -18.35 0.89 -4.85
N SER A 24 -18.64 -0.06 -3.97
CA SER A 24 -18.22 0.00 -2.58
C SER A 24 -16.82 -0.60 -2.47
N LEU A 25 -15.87 0.22 -2.06
CA LEU A 25 -14.46 -0.20 -1.96
C LEU A 25 -14.23 -1.14 -0.78
N PRO A 26 -13.36 -2.14 -0.90
CA PRO A 26 -12.87 -2.88 0.26
C PRO A 26 -12.04 -1.96 1.15
N GLY A 27 -11.88 -2.35 2.41
CA GLY A 27 -11.07 -1.58 3.36
C GLY A 27 -9.64 -1.37 2.91
N SER A 28 -9.06 -0.24 3.28
CA SER A 28 -7.66 0.08 2.98
C SER A 28 -6.70 -0.88 3.65
N LYS A 29 -5.85 -1.56 2.85
CA LYS A 29 -4.78 -2.41 3.37
C LYS A 29 -3.85 -1.66 4.31
N SER A 30 -3.47 -0.46 3.93
CA SER A 30 -2.54 0.39 4.68
C SER A 30 -3.11 0.82 6.02
N ILE A 31 -4.41 1.13 6.09
CA ILE A 31 -5.09 1.46 7.34
C ILE A 31 -5.32 0.19 8.15
N SER A 32 -5.79 -0.90 7.54
CA SER A 32 -6.07 -2.17 8.22
C SER A 32 -4.88 -2.66 9.05
N ASN A 33 -3.70 -2.79 8.44
CA ASN A 33 -2.51 -3.29 9.14
C ASN A 33 -2.04 -2.35 10.26
N ARG A 34 -2.16 -1.02 10.07
CA ARG A 34 -1.84 -0.05 11.12
C ARG A 34 -2.81 -0.12 12.27
N VAL A 35 -4.11 -0.17 11.99
CA VAL A 35 -5.17 -0.22 13.01
C VAL A 35 -5.09 -1.52 13.81
N LEU A 36 -4.84 -2.66 13.18
CA LEU A 36 -4.66 -3.93 13.87
C LEU A 36 -3.48 -3.88 14.86
N LEU A 37 -2.34 -3.33 14.44
CA LEU A 37 -1.20 -3.17 15.34
C LEU A 37 -1.49 -2.18 16.47
N LEU A 38 -2.06 -1.01 16.17
CA LEU A 38 -2.41 0.00 17.17
C LEU A 38 -3.42 -0.55 18.17
N ALA A 39 -4.45 -1.25 17.71
CA ALA A 39 -5.44 -1.88 18.58
C ALA A 39 -4.81 -2.95 19.49
N ALA A 40 -3.86 -3.74 18.97
CA ALA A 40 -3.13 -4.73 19.74
C ALA A 40 -2.23 -4.10 20.83
N LEU A 41 -1.62 -2.95 20.52
CA LEU A 41 -0.74 -2.20 21.44
C LEU A 41 -1.49 -1.24 22.36
N ALA A 42 -2.78 -1.03 22.17
CA ALA A 42 -3.58 -0.12 22.98
C ALA A 42 -4.00 -0.76 24.30
N GLU A 43 -4.27 0.08 25.30
CA GLU A 43 -5.02 -0.30 26.50
C GLU A 43 -6.53 -0.28 26.17
N GLY A 44 -7.23 -1.40 26.44
CA GLY A 44 -8.66 -1.54 26.22
C GLY A 44 -9.01 -2.30 24.93
N ARG A 45 -10.31 -2.45 24.68
CA ARG A 45 -10.90 -3.22 23.59
C ARG A 45 -11.25 -2.32 22.43
N THR A 46 -10.85 -2.68 21.20
CA THR A 46 -11.16 -1.94 19.98
C THR A 46 -12.01 -2.80 19.06
N ARG A 47 -13.17 -2.27 18.64
CA ARG A 47 -14.00 -2.80 17.57
C ARG A 47 -13.50 -2.21 16.24
N VAL A 48 -12.94 -3.00 15.38
CA VAL A 48 -12.47 -2.59 14.06
C VAL A 48 -13.49 -3.02 13.02
N THR A 49 -14.01 -2.06 12.24
CA THR A 49 -15.03 -2.28 11.19
C THR A 49 -14.48 -1.86 9.83
N GLY A 50 -14.99 -2.46 8.74
CA GLY A 50 -14.48 -2.24 7.38
C GLY A 50 -13.10 -2.84 7.16
N LEU A 51 -12.68 -3.81 7.98
CA LEU A 51 -11.38 -4.45 7.86
C LEU A 51 -11.27 -5.16 6.51
N LEU A 52 -10.17 -4.94 5.81
CA LEU A 52 -9.87 -5.65 4.59
C LEU A 52 -9.65 -7.14 4.87
N ASP A 53 -10.34 -8.01 4.14
CA ASP A 53 -10.00 -9.44 4.07
C ASP A 53 -9.07 -9.68 2.88
N SER A 54 -7.79 -9.83 3.16
CA SER A 54 -6.73 -10.03 2.16
C SER A 54 -5.56 -10.81 2.73
N ASP A 55 -4.64 -11.23 1.87
CA ASP A 55 -3.45 -11.97 2.30
C ASP A 55 -2.61 -11.19 3.31
N ASP A 56 -2.40 -9.88 3.09
CA ASP A 56 -1.60 -9.04 3.98
C ASP A 56 -2.25 -8.87 5.37
N THR A 57 -3.57 -8.74 5.45
CA THR A 57 -4.29 -8.60 6.73
C THR A 57 -4.42 -9.92 7.47
N ARG A 58 -4.62 -11.03 6.75
CA ARG A 58 -4.63 -12.39 7.33
C ARG A 58 -3.28 -12.71 7.99
N VAL A 59 -2.18 -12.37 7.32
CA VAL A 59 -0.82 -12.50 7.87
C VAL A 59 -0.65 -11.68 9.14
N MET A 60 -1.11 -10.43 9.17
CA MET A 60 -1.03 -9.57 10.36
C MET A 60 -1.86 -10.14 11.52
N LEU A 61 -3.10 -10.56 11.25
CA LEU A 61 -3.98 -11.19 12.25
C LEU A 61 -3.35 -12.46 12.84
N ALA A 62 -2.78 -13.32 11.99
CA ALA A 62 -2.11 -14.54 12.42
C ALA A 62 -0.91 -14.23 13.32
N ALA A 63 -0.07 -13.28 12.91
CA ALA A 63 1.09 -12.84 13.69
C ALA A 63 0.68 -12.29 15.08
N LEU A 64 -0.32 -11.41 15.12
CA LEU A 64 -0.80 -10.84 16.39
C LEU A 64 -1.39 -11.90 17.31
N ARG A 65 -2.17 -12.86 16.78
CA ARG A 65 -2.66 -14.01 17.57
C ARG A 65 -1.53 -14.88 18.11
N THR A 66 -0.52 -15.15 17.29
CA THR A 66 0.69 -15.89 17.72
C THR A 66 1.44 -15.14 18.82
N LEU A 67 1.41 -13.81 18.82
CA LEU A 67 2.00 -12.96 19.86
C LEU A 67 1.12 -12.82 21.11
N GLY A 68 -0.02 -13.53 21.17
CA GLY A 68 -0.88 -13.61 22.34
C GLY A 68 -1.99 -12.56 22.39
N VAL A 69 -2.25 -11.83 21.31
CA VAL A 69 -3.36 -10.88 21.23
C VAL A 69 -4.68 -11.63 21.04
N ASN A 70 -5.67 -11.38 21.89
CA ASN A 70 -7.00 -11.93 21.73
C ASN A 70 -7.77 -11.14 20.66
N ILE A 71 -8.02 -11.79 19.52
CA ILE A 71 -8.75 -11.22 18.40
C ILE A 71 -9.88 -12.16 18.01
N THR A 72 -11.12 -11.70 18.19
CA THR A 72 -12.33 -12.42 17.84
C THR A 72 -13.05 -11.78 16.66
N GLN A 73 -13.75 -12.63 15.88
CA GLN A 73 -14.62 -12.16 14.81
C GLN A 73 -15.79 -11.39 15.42
N GLY A 74 -16.17 -10.28 14.79
CA GLY A 74 -17.37 -9.52 15.14
C GLY A 74 -18.63 -10.06 14.47
N GLU A 75 -19.68 -9.25 14.46
CA GLU A 75 -20.99 -9.64 13.87
C GLU A 75 -20.95 -9.67 12.34
N ARG A 76 -20.08 -8.89 11.72
CA ARG A 76 -19.93 -8.80 10.27
C ARG A 76 -18.61 -9.45 9.81
N PRO A 77 -18.52 -9.93 8.57
CA PRO A 77 -17.30 -10.51 8.03
C PRO A 77 -16.09 -9.54 8.05
N ASP A 78 -16.35 -8.24 7.88
CA ASP A 78 -15.36 -7.16 7.86
C ASP A 78 -15.11 -6.53 9.25
N GLU A 79 -15.45 -7.25 10.33
CA GLU A 79 -15.38 -6.75 11.70
C GLU A 79 -14.58 -7.69 12.59
N VAL A 80 -13.67 -7.12 13.39
CA VAL A 80 -12.96 -7.85 14.45
C VAL A 80 -12.96 -7.05 15.74
N LEU A 81 -12.91 -7.77 16.85
CA LEU A 81 -12.76 -7.23 18.19
C LEU A 81 -11.35 -7.57 18.67
N VAL A 82 -10.54 -6.55 18.94
CA VAL A 82 -9.16 -6.68 19.38
C VAL A 82 -9.09 -6.29 20.85
N GLU A 83 -8.68 -7.20 21.72
CA GLU A 83 -8.37 -6.89 23.13
C GLU A 83 -6.90 -6.48 23.20
N GLY A 84 -6.68 -5.20 23.32
CA GLY A 84 -5.35 -4.64 23.37
C GLY A 84 -4.62 -5.03 24.65
N CYS A 85 -3.36 -5.39 24.52
CA CYS A 85 -2.53 -5.90 25.62
C CYS A 85 -1.42 -4.93 26.04
N GLY A 86 -1.30 -3.77 25.38
CA GLY A 86 -0.23 -2.79 25.64
C GLY A 86 1.18 -3.29 25.31
N ARG A 87 1.44 -4.57 25.54
CA ARG A 87 2.69 -5.26 25.24
C ARG A 87 2.40 -6.74 24.94
N PHE A 88 3.05 -7.33 23.96
CA PHE A 88 2.89 -8.74 23.65
C PHE A 88 3.41 -9.64 24.78
N HIS A 89 2.64 -10.68 25.07
CA HIS A 89 2.94 -11.58 26.20
C HIS A 89 3.80 -12.77 25.80
N VAL A 90 3.83 -13.13 24.49
CA VAL A 90 4.61 -14.24 23.98
C VAL A 90 6.02 -13.75 23.66
N GLY A 91 7.01 -14.22 24.43
CA GLY A 91 8.40 -13.80 24.32
C GLY A 91 9.22 -14.57 23.28
N ARG A 92 8.61 -15.56 22.56
CA ARG A 92 9.28 -16.34 21.52
C ARG A 92 8.27 -16.76 20.46
N ALA A 93 8.52 -16.42 19.19
CA ALA A 93 7.66 -16.82 18.09
C ALA A 93 8.42 -16.90 16.76
N ASP A 94 7.90 -17.72 15.86
CA ASP A 94 8.23 -17.77 14.43
C ASP A 94 7.05 -17.15 13.67
N LEU A 95 7.31 -16.07 12.93
CA LEU A 95 6.29 -15.24 12.30
C LEU A 95 6.47 -15.23 10.79
N PHE A 96 5.61 -15.98 10.10
CA PHE A 96 5.52 -15.92 8.64
C PHE A 96 4.75 -14.67 8.20
N MET A 97 5.42 -13.79 7.47
CA MET A 97 4.89 -12.48 7.09
C MET A 97 4.49 -12.38 5.60
N GLY A 98 4.48 -13.50 4.87
CA GLY A 98 4.12 -13.55 3.45
C GLY A 98 4.91 -12.55 2.61
N ASN A 99 4.24 -11.72 1.80
CA ASN A 99 4.80 -10.56 1.12
C ASN A 99 4.25 -9.23 1.69
N ALA A 100 3.85 -9.21 2.98
CA ALA A 100 3.18 -8.10 3.63
C ALA A 100 4.16 -7.07 4.21
N GLY A 101 4.66 -6.16 3.40
CA GLY A 101 5.60 -5.11 3.82
C GLY A 101 5.03 -4.18 4.89
N THR A 102 3.71 -3.94 4.87
CA THR A 102 2.99 -3.12 5.86
C THR A 102 2.78 -3.83 7.21
N ALA A 103 3.08 -5.12 7.28
CA ALA A 103 3.04 -5.91 8.51
C ALA A 103 4.44 -6.18 9.06
N ILE A 104 5.38 -6.70 8.24
CA ILE A 104 6.70 -7.10 8.72
C ILE A 104 7.49 -5.93 9.32
N ARG A 105 7.48 -4.74 8.67
CA ARG A 105 8.28 -3.60 9.12
C ARG A 105 7.81 -3.04 10.48
N PRO A 106 6.50 -2.73 10.68
CA PRO A 106 6.01 -2.30 11.99
C PRO A 106 6.17 -3.34 13.10
N LEU A 107 5.95 -4.63 12.80
CA LEU A 107 6.16 -5.70 13.77
C LEU A 107 7.63 -5.86 14.13
N THR A 108 8.55 -5.76 13.17
CA THR A 108 10.00 -5.75 13.46
C THR A 108 10.35 -4.67 14.47
N ALA A 109 9.87 -3.43 14.25
CA ALA A 109 10.14 -2.33 15.17
C ALA A 109 9.51 -2.56 16.55
N ALA A 110 8.24 -2.98 16.62
CA ALA A 110 7.56 -3.22 17.88
C ALA A 110 8.23 -4.34 18.71
N LEU A 111 8.56 -5.45 18.08
CA LEU A 111 9.22 -6.59 18.73
C LEU A 111 10.64 -6.25 19.16
N ALA A 112 11.40 -5.52 18.35
CA ALA A 112 12.75 -5.07 18.70
C ALA A 112 12.74 -4.11 19.91
N MET A 113 11.72 -3.26 20.03
CA MET A 113 11.56 -2.34 21.17
C MET A 113 11.01 -3.02 22.43
N MET A 114 10.32 -4.15 22.31
CA MET A 114 9.85 -4.94 23.45
C MET A 114 10.89 -5.92 23.97
N GLY A 115 11.76 -6.42 23.10
CA GLY A 115 12.67 -7.52 23.37
C GLY A 115 11.97 -8.88 23.38
N GLY A 116 12.74 -9.95 23.15
CA GLY A 116 12.26 -11.33 23.04
C GLY A 116 13.11 -12.13 22.07
N HIS A 117 12.59 -13.28 21.62
CA HIS A 117 13.25 -14.13 20.63
C HIS A 117 12.29 -14.40 19.46
N TYR A 118 12.44 -13.68 18.37
CA TYR A 118 11.51 -13.78 17.25
C TYR A 118 12.25 -14.03 15.96
N LEU A 119 11.67 -14.88 15.10
CA LEU A 119 12.06 -15.03 13.69
C LEU A 119 10.96 -14.43 12.83
N LEU A 120 11.32 -13.52 11.94
CA LEU A 120 10.40 -12.94 10.96
C LEU A 120 10.89 -13.29 9.56
N HIS A 121 10.03 -13.96 8.81
CA HIS A 121 10.34 -14.37 7.43
C HIS A 121 9.11 -14.28 6.53
N GLY A 122 9.26 -14.58 5.24
CA GLY A 122 8.15 -14.54 4.29
C GLY A 122 8.44 -15.37 3.06
N VAL A 123 7.71 -15.08 1.99
CA VAL A 123 7.95 -15.68 0.68
C VAL A 123 9.27 -15.19 0.07
N PRO A 124 9.82 -15.85 -0.98
CA PRO A 124 11.11 -15.45 -1.58
C PRO A 124 11.19 -13.94 -1.91
N ARG A 125 10.12 -13.37 -2.45
CA ARG A 125 10.09 -11.93 -2.78
C ARG A 125 10.26 -11.03 -1.54
N MET A 126 9.73 -11.42 -0.37
CA MET A 126 9.97 -10.67 0.87
C MET A 126 11.46 -10.58 1.21
N HIS A 127 12.25 -11.62 0.89
CA HIS A 127 13.69 -11.65 1.13
C HIS A 127 14.49 -10.79 0.13
N GLU A 128 13.84 -10.17 -0.84
CA GLU A 128 14.42 -9.22 -1.79
C GLU A 128 13.97 -7.77 -1.52
N ARG A 129 13.03 -7.57 -0.60
CA ARG A 129 12.53 -6.24 -0.24
C ARG A 129 13.35 -5.64 0.89
N PRO A 130 13.89 -4.41 0.73
CA PRO A 130 14.82 -3.83 1.70
C PRO A 130 14.14 -3.56 3.05
N ILE A 131 14.92 -3.79 4.12
CA ILE A 131 14.56 -3.45 5.51
C ILE A 131 15.79 -2.88 6.26
N GLY A 132 16.92 -2.76 5.59
CA GLY A 132 18.20 -2.37 6.18
C GLY A 132 18.13 -1.06 6.96
N ASP A 133 17.63 0.02 6.37
CA ASP A 133 17.56 1.33 7.03
C ASP A 133 16.75 1.28 8.35
N LEU A 134 15.71 0.43 8.43
CA LEU A 134 14.98 0.21 9.67
C LEU A 134 15.83 -0.57 10.69
N VAL A 135 16.51 -1.62 10.26
CA VAL A 135 17.35 -2.45 11.15
C VAL A 135 18.52 -1.62 11.68
N ASP A 136 19.13 -0.78 10.86
CA ASP A 136 20.22 0.10 11.28
C ASP A 136 19.75 1.13 12.33
N ALA A 137 18.55 1.72 12.12
CA ALA A 137 17.94 2.61 13.10
C ALA A 137 17.64 1.88 14.43
N LEU A 138 17.14 0.64 14.39
CA LEU A 138 16.89 -0.17 15.58
C LEU A 138 18.19 -0.57 16.30
N ARG A 139 19.23 -0.96 15.56
CA ARG A 139 20.55 -1.26 16.11
C ARG A 139 21.21 -0.03 16.74
N MET A 140 21.03 1.15 16.15
CA MET A 140 21.49 2.43 16.72
C MET A 140 20.86 2.69 18.10
N LEU A 141 19.60 2.25 18.31
CA LEU A 141 18.90 2.31 19.59
C LEU A 141 19.38 1.22 20.58
N GLY A 142 20.21 0.27 20.19
CA GLY A 142 20.64 -0.85 21.03
C GLY A 142 19.77 -2.11 20.90
N ALA A 143 18.80 -2.14 19.97
CA ALA A 143 18.02 -3.35 19.73
C ALA A 143 18.89 -4.45 19.09
N CYS A 144 18.64 -5.70 19.49
CA CYS A 144 19.32 -6.87 18.95
C CYS A 144 18.53 -7.43 17.75
N VAL A 145 18.97 -7.08 16.53
CA VAL A 145 18.36 -7.56 15.28
C VAL A 145 19.47 -8.11 14.38
N ALA A 146 19.31 -9.34 13.89
CA ALA A 146 20.26 -9.98 12.99
C ALA A 146 19.58 -10.51 11.73
N TYR A 147 20.28 -10.40 10.60
CA TYR A 147 19.86 -11.01 9.35
C TYR A 147 20.14 -12.51 9.37
N GLN A 148 19.21 -13.32 8.87
CA GLN A 148 19.37 -14.77 8.74
C GLN A 148 19.77 -15.19 7.32
N GLY A 149 19.91 -14.24 6.42
CA GLY A 149 20.32 -14.42 5.03
C GLY A 149 21.12 -13.22 4.56
N LYS A 150 20.71 -12.60 3.45
CA LYS A 150 21.36 -11.43 2.86
C LYS A 150 21.23 -10.21 3.78
N GLU A 151 22.32 -9.51 4.05
CA GLU A 151 22.31 -8.27 4.82
C GLU A 151 21.42 -7.19 4.14
N GLY A 152 20.64 -6.48 4.96
CA GLY A 152 19.67 -5.49 4.50
C GLY A 152 18.30 -6.06 4.17
N TYR A 153 18.10 -7.39 4.26
CA TYR A 153 16.88 -8.07 3.84
C TYR A 153 16.40 -9.11 4.87
N PRO A 154 15.09 -9.40 4.94
CA PRO A 154 14.61 -10.56 5.68
C PRO A 154 15.20 -11.87 5.12
N PRO A 155 15.22 -12.98 5.89
CA PRO A 155 14.65 -13.16 7.22
C PRO A 155 15.46 -12.47 8.32
N LEU A 156 14.75 -12.10 9.42
CA LEU A 156 15.34 -11.43 10.57
C LEU A 156 15.15 -12.26 11.84
N SER A 157 16.17 -12.31 12.69
CA SER A 157 15.99 -12.72 14.09
C SER A 157 16.10 -11.49 14.99
N ILE A 158 15.22 -11.44 16.00
CA ILE A 158 15.21 -10.40 17.03
C ILE A 158 15.53 -11.07 18.36
N GLY A 159 16.47 -10.46 19.12
CA GLY A 159 16.88 -10.86 20.45
C GLY A 159 16.58 -9.78 21.49
N TRP A 160 17.01 -10.04 22.73
CA TRP A 160 17.01 -9.03 23.77
C TRP A 160 18.10 -7.99 23.52
N GLY A 161 17.76 -6.72 23.64
CA GLY A 161 18.67 -5.59 23.53
C GLY A 161 18.42 -4.57 24.63
N GLU A 162 19.39 -3.72 24.90
CA GLU A 162 19.28 -2.61 25.86
C GLU A 162 19.08 -1.31 25.08
N LEU A 163 17.85 -0.80 25.09
CA LEU A 163 17.51 0.40 24.36
C LEU A 163 18.08 1.66 25.01
N ASN A 164 18.70 2.50 24.22
CA ASN A 164 19.28 3.78 24.65
C ASN A 164 18.66 4.94 23.83
N LEU A 165 17.81 5.74 24.47
CA LEU A 165 17.16 6.92 23.89
C LEU A 165 17.90 8.23 24.18
N SER A 166 19.19 8.17 24.57
CA SER A 166 19.98 9.39 24.91
C SER A 166 20.23 10.29 23.69
N ARG A 167 20.10 9.76 22.46
CA ARG A 167 20.31 10.48 21.22
C ARG A 167 19.13 10.21 20.28
N PRO A 168 18.84 11.17 19.35
CA PRO A 168 17.88 10.91 18.29
C PRO A 168 18.27 9.68 17.46
N VAL A 169 17.28 8.86 17.11
CA VAL A 169 17.47 7.81 16.11
C VAL A 169 17.40 8.42 14.71
N LYS A 170 18.30 8.02 13.86
CA LYS A 170 18.35 8.47 12.47
C LYS A 170 17.73 7.42 11.55
N VAL A 171 16.97 7.86 10.56
CA VAL A 171 16.38 6.99 9.54
C VAL A 171 16.44 7.66 8.17
N ASN A 172 16.82 6.89 7.15
CA ASN A 172 16.81 7.37 5.78
C ASN A 172 15.37 7.48 5.26
N GLY A 173 14.97 8.68 4.81
CA GLY A 173 13.64 8.96 4.27
C GLY A 173 13.49 8.72 2.77
N SER A 174 14.59 8.52 2.03
CA SER A 174 14.60 8.53 0.56
C SER A 174 14.29 7.19 -0.09
N VAL A 175 14.30 6.08 0.67
CA VAL A 175 14.05 4.72 0.15
C VAL A 175 12.60 4.29 0.38
N SER A 176 12.10 4.45 1.60
CA SER A 176 10.74 4.05 1.94
C SER A 176 10.24 4.79 3.19
N SER A 177 9.05 5.40 3.09
CA SER A 177 8.36 5.97 4.26
C SER A 177 7.92 4.92 5.29
N GLN A 178 7.94 3.62 4.94
CA GLN A 178 7.56 2.55 5.85
C GLN A 178 8.55 2.37 7.01
N PHE A 179 9.82 2.75 6.84
CA PHE A 179 10.80 2.68 7.92
C PHE A 179 10.50 3.70 9.02
N LEU A 180 10.23 4.95 8.64
CA LEU A 180 9.78 5.98 9.57
C LEU A 180 8.42 5.59 10.21
N THR A 181 7.47 5.11 9.41
CA THR A 181 6.18 4.60 9.92
C THR A 181 6.37 3.52 10.98
N ALA A 182 7.26 2.55 10.75
CA ALA A 182 7.52 1.46 11.69
C ALA A 182 8.09 1.98 13.02
N LEU A 183 9.05 2.91 12.95
CA LEU A 183 9.62 3.55 14.14
C LEU A 183 8.57 4.35 14.91
N LEU A 184 7.74 5.16 14.22
CA LEU A 184 6.68 5.95 14.85
C LEU A 184 5.67 5.07 15.60
N LEU A 185 5.18 4.01 14.95
CA LEU A 185 4.20 3.10 15.56
C LEU A 185 4.74 2.38 16.80
N ALA A 186 6.03 2.07 16.84
CA ALA A 186 6.66 1.38 17.96
C ALA A 186 7.24 2.34 19.02
N ALA A 187 7.47 3.61 18.69
CA ALA A 187 8.13 4.59 19.56
C ALA A 187 7.51 4.73 20.95
N PRO A 188 6.16 4.72 21.14
CA PRO A 188 5.56 4.80 22.49
C PRO A 188 6.01 3.69 23.42
N LEU A 189 6.30 2.48 22.91
CA LEU A 189 6.78 1.35 23.70
C LEU A 189 8.15 1.63 24.32
N ALA A 190 9.06 2.14 23.50
CA ALA A 190 10.42 2.48 23.95
C ALA A 190 10.42 3.74 24.81
N ALA A 191 9.68 4.80 24.44
CA ALA A 191 9.58 6.05 25.19
C ALA A 191 9.08 5.81 26.60
N ARG A 192 7.98 5.06 26.76
CA ARG A 192 7.40 4.70 28.06
C ARG A 192 8.36 3.85 28.90
N SER A 193 8.99 2.84 28.31
CA SER A 193 9.91 1.95 29.01
C SER A 193 11.15 2.69 29.52
N ALA A 194 11.68 3.63 28.75
CA ALA A 194 12.85 4.42 29.12
C ALA A 194 12.51 5.66 29.98
N GLY A 195 11.22 6.01 30.14
CA GLY A 195 10.80 7.26 30.79
C GLY A 195 11.34 8.52 30.11
N ARG A 196 11.53 8.48 28.78
CA ARG A 196 12.20 9.50 28.00
C ARG A 196 11.55 9.64 26.62
N ASP A 197 11.52 10.87 26.09
CA ASP A 197 11.02 11.13 24.74
C ASP A 197 11.80 10.34 23.68
N PHE A 198 11.07 9.78 22.72
CA PHE A 198 11.65 9.12 21.57
C PHE A 198 11.76 10.11 20.42
N VAL A 199 12.98 10.43 20.01
CA VAL A 199 13.24 11.42 18.97
C VAL A 199 13.74 10.72 17.71
N ILE A 200 13.07 10.97 16.58
CA ILE A 200 13.46 10.47 15.27
C ILE A 200 13.95 11.66 14.43
N GLN A 201 15.08 11.48 13.78
CA GLN A 201 15.63 12.39 12.80
C GLN A 201 15.66 11.73 11.43
N VAL A 202 14.95 12.33 10.46
CA VAL A 202 14.94 11.83 9.08
C VAL A 202 16.14 12.42 8.34
N GLU A 203 16.94 11.56 7.72
CA GLU A 203 18.03 11.93 6.85
C GLU A 203 17.56 11.85 5.38
N GLY A 204 18.00 12.82 4.57
CA GLY A 204 17.57 12.95 3.18
C GLY A 204 16.14 13.49 3.02
N GLU A 205 15.62 13.40 1.82
CA GLU A 205 14.24 13.80 1.54
C GLU A 205 13.26 12.67 1.85
N LEU A 206 12.24 12.95 2.66
CA LEU A 206 11.19 11.99 2.95
C LEU A 206 10.26 11.84 1.74
N ILE A 207 10.18 10.61 1.21
CA ILE A 207 9.25 10.26 0.13
C ILE A 207 7.91 9.78 0.68
N SER A 208 6.87 9.81 -0.16
CA SER A 208 5.54 9.26 0.17
C SER A 208 4.98 9.81 1.50
N LYS A 209 5.15 11.09 1.74
CA LYS A 209 4.74 11.81 2.97
C LYS A 209 3.31 11.53 3.43
N PRO A 210 2.30 11.39 2.55
CA PRO A 210 0.92 11.11 2.96
C PRO A 210 0.75 9.82 3.76
N TYR A 211 1.59 8.80 3.55
CA TYR A 211 1.55 7.56 4.36
C TYR A 211 2.05 7.78 5.79
N VAL A 212 2.92 8.76 6.00
CA VAL A 212 3.34 9.18 7.35
C VAL A 212 2.24 9.99 8.00
N ASP A 213 1.59 10.94 7.29
CA ASP A 213 0.43 11.67 7.81
C ASP A 213 -0.71 10.74 8.21
N MET A 214 -1.00 9.71 7.39
CA MET A 214 -1.95 8.65 7.73
C MET A 214 -1.57 7.97 9.06
N THR A 215 -0.29 7.64 9.25
CA THR A 215 0.21 7.02 10.48
C THR A 215 0.02 7.93 11.69
N LEU A 216 0.41 9.20 11.57
CA LEU A 216 0.25 10.19 12.64
C LEU A 216 -1.23 10.43 13.00
N ASN A 217 -2.11 10.43 12.00
CA ASN A 217 -3.55 10.54 12.20
C ASN A 217 -4.09 9.35 13.00
N LEU A 218 -3.72 8.13 12.62
CA LEU A 218 -4.15 6.92 13.32
C LEU A 218 -3.57 6.86 14.75
N MET A 219 -2.29 7.20 14.95
CA MET A 219 -1.70 7.28 16.30
C MET A 219 -2.47 8.24 17.18
N ARG A 220 -2.86 9.41 16.66
CA ARG A 220 -3.66 10.40 17.39
C ARG A 220 -5.04 9.86 17.76
N ARG A 221 -5.71 9.11 16.88
CA ARG A 221 -6.99 8.44 17.17
C ARG A 221 -6.87 7.42 18.30
N PHE A 222 -5.69 6.83 18.48
CA PHE A 222 -5.34 5.95 19.61
C PHE A 222 -4.69 6.69 20.77
N GLY A 223 -4.84 8.02 20.85
CA GLY A 223 -4.43 8.84 22.00
C GLY A 223 -2.96 9.28 22.01
N VAL A 224 -2.18 9.00 20.96
CA VAL A 224 -0.78 9.40 20.89
C VAL A 224 -0.60 10.54 19.90
N THR A 225 -0.21 11.70 20.39
CA THR A 225 0.18 12.86 19.56
C THR A 225 1.68 12.89 19.42
N VAL A 226 2.16 13.03 18.19
CA VAL A 226 3.57 13.16 17.85
C VAL A 226 3.83 14.61 17.48
N GLU A 227 4.81 15.22 18.11
CA GLU A 227 5.31 16.54 17.72
C GLU A 227 6.25 16.39 16.54
N ARG A 228 6.20 17.33 15.60
CA ARG A 228 7.11 17.33 14.45
C ARG A 228 7.62 18.72 14.10
N ASP A 229 8.85 18.76 13.62
CA ASP A 229 9.44 19.91 12.95
C ASP A 229 9.61 19.56 11.47
N GLY A 230 8.72 20.09 10.65
CA GLY A 230 8.61 19.73 9.23
C GLY A 230 8.48 18.22 9.01
N TRP A 231 9.37 17.70 8.17
CA TRP A 231 9.49 16.27 7.85
C TRP A 231 10.83 15.68 8.31
N GLN A 232 11.64 16.47 9.03
CA GLN A 232 12.99 16.10 9.45
C GLN A 232 13.05 15.59 10.88
N ARG A 233 12.13 16.02 11.75
CA ARG A 233 12.19 15.64 13.16
C ARG A 233 10.82 15.31 13.72
N PHE A 234 10.73 14.18 14.44
CA PHE A 234 9.53 13.71 15.12
C PHE A 234 9.86 13.38 16.56
N VAL A 235 8.95 13.74 17.48
CA VAL A 235 9.10 13.50 18.93
C VAL A 235 7.86 12.81 19.43
N VAL A 236 8.05 11.62 20.01
CA VAL A 236 7.01 10.87 20.72
C VAL A 236 7.31 11.02 22.22
N PRO A 237 6.39 11.63 23.00
CA PRO A 237 6.66 11.92 24.41
C PRO A 237 6.77 10.66 25.27
N ALA A 238 7.53 10.73 26.36
CA ALA A 238 7.68 9.63 27.33
C ALA A 238 6.35 9.15 27.93
N SER A 239 5.36 10.03 27.99
CA SER A 239 4.00 9.74 28.48
C SER A 239 3.08 9.08 27.46
N ALA A 240 3.55 8.87 26.23
CA ALA A 240 2.74 8.32 25.15
C ALA A 240 2.29 6.88 25.44
N VAL A 241 0.99 6.67 25.44
CA VAL A 241 0.34 5.37 25.66
C VAL A 241 -0.82 5.25 24.69
N TYR A 242 -0.83 4.16 23.93
CA TYR A 242 -1.99 3.86 23.10
C TYR A 242 -3.19 3.48 23.95
N ARG A 243 -4.32 4.08 23.63
CA ARG A 243 -5.62 3.80 24.23
C ARG A 243 -6.63 3.51 23.15
N SER A 244 -7.46 2.50 23.41
CA SER A 244 -8.52 2.16 22.48
C SER A 244 -9.51 3.32 22.32
N PRO A 245 -9.87 3.71 21.09
CA PRO A 245 -10.98 4.64 20.86
C PRO A 245 -12.36 3.98 20.99
N GLY A 246 -12.43 2.71 21.42
CA GLY A 246 -13.64 1.89 21.46
C GLY A 246 -14.01 1.32 20.08
N GLN A 247 -14.14 2.17 19.08
CA GLN A 247 -14.44 1.76 17.69
C GLN A 247 -13.52 2.46 16.71
N MET A 248 -13.11 1.73 15.64
CA MET A 248 -12.31 2.24 14.56
C MET A 248 -12.85 1.74 13.20
N LEU A 249 -13.23 2.67 12.35
CA LEU A 249 -13.60 2.38 10.96
C LEU A 249 -12.34 2.42 10.08
N VAL A 250 -12.14 1.37 9.30
CA VAL A 250 -11.19 1.34 8.19
C VAL A 250 -11.90 1.92 6.96
N GLU A 251 -11.36 3.01 6.42
CA GLU A 251 -11.86 3.62 5.18
C GLU A 251 -11.67 2.67 3.99
N GLY A 252 -12.43 2.87 2.92
CA GLY A 252 -12.19 2.22 1.63
C GLY A 252 -10.77 2.51 1.10
N ASP A 253 -10.22 1.61 0.30
CA ASP A 253 -8.85 1.75 -0.21
C ASP A 253 -8.78 2.78 -1.35
N ALA A 254 -8.15 3.94 -1.09
CA ALA A 254 -8.03 5.02 -2.06
C ALA A 254 -7.13 4.65 -3.27
N SER A 255 -6.15 3.76 -3.09
CA SER A 255 -5.38 3.26 -4.22
C SER A 255 -6.25 2.40 -5.13
N SER A 256 -7.12 1.56 -4.55
CA SER A 256 -8.08 0.75 -5.30
C SER A 256 -9.15 1.61 -6.00
N ALA A 257 -9.51 2.75 -5.41
CA ALA A 257 -10.40 3.73 -6.04
C ALA A 257 -9.88 4.17 -7.41
N SER A 258 -8.55 4.29 -7.59
CA SER A 258 -7.95 4.80 -8.81
C SER A 258 -8.35 4.01 -10.05
N TYR A 259 -8.48 2.68 -9.95
CA TYR A 259 -8.84 1.82 -11.09
C TYR A 259 -10.25 2.11 -11.58
N PHE A 260 -11.20 2.25 -10.65
CA PHE A 260 -12.60 2.48 -10.98
C PHE A 260 -12.86 3.93 -11.42
N LEU A 261 -12.19 4.89 -10.80
CA LEU A 261 -12.24 6.29 -11.25
C LEU A 261 -11.67 6.42 -12.67
N ALA A 262 -10.62 5.67 -12.97
CA ALA A 262 -10.06 5.60 -14.32
C ALA A 262 -11.07 5.02 -15.33
N LEU A 263 -11.87 4.01 -14.94
CA LEU A 263 -12.96 3.50 -15.81
C LEU A 263 -13.93 4.60 -16.19
N GLY A 264 -14.34 5.45 -15.23
CA GLY A 264 -15.21 6.60 -15.51
C GLY A 264 -14.56 7.62 -16.44
N ALA A 265 -13.25 7.84 -16.31
CA ALA A 265 -12.50 8.79 -17.12
C ALA A 265 -12.36 8.37 -18.59
N ILE A 266 -12.28 7.07 -18.91
CA ILE A 266 -12.07 6.53 -20.27
C ILE A 266 -13.32 5.89 -20.88
N GLY A 267 -14.28 5.45 -20.07
CA GLY A 267 -15.51 4.79 -20.47
C GLY A 267 -16.75 5.69 -20.45
N GLY A 268 -16.58 7.02 -20.32
CA GLY A 268 -17.66 8.01 -20.30
C GLY A 268 -18.32 8.23 -18.95
N GLY A 269 -18.42 7.21 -18.10
CA GLY A 269 -19.00 7.29 -16.76
C GLY A 269 -20.52 7.52 -16.74
N PRO A 270 -21.13 7.86 -15.58
CA PRO A 270 -20.47 8.07 -14.30
C PRO A 270 -20.03 6.76 -13.64
N VAL A 271 -18.82 6.76 -13.08
CA VAL A 271 -18.39 5.72 -12.15
C VAL A 271 -18.13 6.36 -10.79
N ARG A 272 -18.84 5.86 -9.78
CA ARG A 272 -18.73 6.33 -8.39
C ARG A 272 -18.10 5.27 -7.51
N VAL A 273 -17.14 5.66 -6.69
CA VAL A 273 -16.59 4.85 -5.61
C VAL A 273 -17.11 5.39 -4.27
N THR A 274 -17.40 4.49 -3.32
CA THR A 274 -17.82 4.85 -1.96
C THR A 274 -16.89 4.26 -0.93
N GLY A 275 -16.86 4.84 0.28
CA GLY A 275 -15.96 4.46 1.38
C GLY A 275 -14.68 5.28 1.41
N VAL A 276 -14.48 6.20 0.46
CA VAL A 276 -13.35 7.15 0.40
C VAL A 276 -13.82 8.41 -0.30
N GLY A 277 -13.39 9.57 0.18
CA GLY A 277 -13.79 10.87 -0.37
C GLY A 277 -12.91 11.99 0.16
N ARG A 278 -13.47 13.19 0.22
CA ARG A 278 -12.73 14.40 0.63
C ARG A 278 -12.16 14.32 2.04
N ASP A 279 -12.82 13.61 2.95
CA ASP A 279 -12.45 13.54 4.35
C ASP A 279 -11.50 12.37 4.66
N SER A 280 -11.05 11.65 3.64
CA SER A 280 -10.12 10.53 3.77
C SER A 280 -8.75 10.97 4.27
N ILE A 281 -8.15 10.15 5.14
CA ILE A 281 -6.77 10.33 5.60
C ILE A 281 -5.73 9.76 4.60
N GLN A 282 -6.18 9.20 3.49
CA GLN A 282 -5.33 8.56 2.49
C GLN A 282 -4.91 9.55 1.40
N GLY A 283 -3.60 9.67 1.16
CA GLY A 283 -3.07 10.59 0.14
C GLY A 283 -3.50 10.25 -1.28
N ASP A 284 -3.77 8.97 -1.57
CA ASP A 284 -4.13 8.50 -2.91
C ASP A 284 -5.47 9.07 -3.43
N VAL A 285 -6.28 9.72 -2.58
CA VAL A 285 -7.46 10.50 -3.03
C VAL A 285 -7.05 11.64 -3.98
N ALA A 286 -5.80 12.11 -3.90
CA ALA A 286 -5.25 13.10 -4.82
C ALA A 286 -5.14 12.61 -6.27
N PHE A 287 -5.34 11.31 -6.54
CA PHE A 287 -5.49 10.80 -7.90
C PHE A 287 -6.64 11.45 -8.66
N ALA A 288 -7.68 11.92 -7.95
CA ALA A 288 -8.76 12.74 -8.51
C ALA A 288 -8.22 13.94 -9.29
N HIS A 289 -7.23 14.67 -8.74
CA HIS A 289 -6.61 15.81 -9.42
C HIS A 289 -5.81 15.40 -10.67
N THR A 290 -5.23 14.20 -10.67
CA THR A 290 -4.59 13.65 -11.87
C THR A 290 -5.62 13.46 -12.98
N LEU A 291 -6.79 12.91 -12.67
CA LEU A 291 -7.88 12.72 -13.63
C LEU A 291 -8.46 14.05 -14.14
N GLU A 292 -8.62 15.05 -13.27
CA GLU A 292 -9.02 16.41 -13.66
C GLU A 292 -8.00 17.05 -14.63
N ALA A 293 -6.71 16.93 -14.33
CA ALA A 293 -5.63 17.40 -15.22
C ALA A 293 -5.66 16.69 -16.58
N MET A 294 -6.03 15.40 -16.61
CA MET A 294 -6.22 14.63 -17.83
C MET A 294 -7.54 14.93 -18.56
N GLY A 295 -8.38 15.83 -18.02
CA GLY A 295 -9.60 16.32 -18.65
C GLY A 295 -10.88 15.59 -18.24
N ALA A 296 -10.85 14.71 -17.25
CA ALA A 296 -12.05 14.12 -16.68
C ALA A 296 -12.77 15.11 -15.74
N GLN A 297 -14.07 14.92 -15.58
CA GLN A 297 -14.88 15.61 -14.58
C GLN A 297 -14.89 14.75 -13.31
N VAL A 298 -14.53 15.34 -12.18
CA VAL A 298 -14.50 14.66 -10.89
C VAL A 298 -15.37 15.40 -9.88
N GLU A 299 -16.28 14.68 -9.24
CA GLU A 299 -17.06 15.17 -8.10
C GLU A 299 -16.67 14.39 -6.86
N MET A 300 -16.55 15.09 -5.73
CA MET A 300 -16.08 14.49 -4.48
C MET A 300 -16.98 14.89 -3.31
N GLY A 301 -17.61 13.90 -2.68
CA GLY A 301 -18.31 14.04 -1.41
C GLY A 301 -17.38 13.75 -0.22
N ALA A 302 -17.96 13.65 0.97
CA ALA A 302 -17.21 13.34 2.19
C ALA A 302 -16.59 11.94 2.13
N ASP A 303 -17.34 10.95 1.63
CA ASP A 303 -17.01 9.52 1.62
C ASP A 303 -17.18 8.84 0.25
N TRP A 304 -17.29 9.63 -0.84
CA TRP A 304 -17.39 9.12 -2.20
C TRP A 304 -16.68 10.03 -3.21
N ILE A 305 -16.29 9.44 -4.34
CA ILE A 305 -15.74 10.16 -5.50
C ILE A 305 -16.42 9.61 -6.76
N GLU A 306 -16.80 10.49 -7.69
CA GLU A 306 -17.41 10.14 -8.97
C GLU A 306 -16.62 10.74 -10.12
N THR A 307 -16.42 9.96 -11.19
CA THR A 307 -15.68 10.40 -12.37
C THR A 307 -16.52 10.18 -13.63
N ARG A 308 -16.47 11.19 -14.52
CA ARG A 308 -16.98 11.16 -15.89
C ARG A 308 -15.88 11.66 -16.82
N GLY A 309 -15.77 11.10 -17.99
CA GLY A 309 -14.75 11.54 -18.92
C GLY A 309 -15.06 11.22 -20.38
N VAL A 310 -14.02 11.02 -21.14
CA VAL A 310 -14.12 10.71 -22.58
C VAL A 310 -14.52 9.25 -22.79
N LYS A 311 -15.08 8.98 -23.97
CA LYS A 311 -15.25 7.61 -24.46
C LYS A 311 -14.14 7.31 -25.44
N VAL A 312 -13.10 6.62 -24.95
CA VAL A 312 -11.94 6.33 -25.78
C VAL A 312 -12.25 5.37 -26.94
N ALA A 313 -13.24 4.49 -26.76
CA ALA A 313 -13.73 3.61 -27.82
C ALA A 313 -14.42 4.37 -28.98
N GLU A 314 -14.87 5.61 -28.75
CA GLU A 314 -15.46 6.51 -29.76
C GLU A 314 -14.43 7.55 -30.29
N GLY A 315 -13.13 7.37 -29.99
CA GLY A 315 -12.07 8.26 -30.42
C GLY A 315 -11.74 9.41 -29.48
N GLY A 316 -12.39 9.46 -28.31
CA GLY A 316 -12.04 10.42 -27.25
C GLY A 316 -10.60 10.21 -26.76
N ARG A 317 -9.93 11.29 -26.35
CA ARG A 317 -8.57 11.25 -25.81
C ARG A 317 -8.49 12.01 -24.49
N LEU A 318 -7.70 11.46 -23.56
CA LEU A 318 -7.29 12.17 -22.35
C LEU A 318 -6.17 13.16 -22.69
N LYS A 319 -6.00 14.20 -21.89
CA LYS A 319 -4.86 15.12 -22.04
C LYS A 319 -3.59 14.45 -21.52
N ALA A 320 -2.49 14.63 -22.26
CA ALA A 320 -1.17 14.23 -21.82
C ALA A 320 -0.71 15.03 -20.59
N PHE A 321 0.20 14.46 -19.80
CA PHE A 321 0.70 15.10 -18.58
C PHE A 321 2.22 14.88 -18.39
N ASP A 322 2.84 15.78 -17.65
CA ASP A 322 4.14 15.60 -16.99
C ASP A 322 3.96 15.94 -15.50
N ALA A 323 3.97 14.93 -14.64
CA ALA A 323 3.60 15.08 -13.23
C ALA A 323 4.53 14.33 -12.28
N ASP A 324 4.61 14.86 -11.05
CA ASP A 324 5.30 14.26 -9.93
C ASP A 324 4.34 13.35 -9.15
N PHE A 325 4.70 12.08 -9.00
CA PHE A 325 3.90 11.07 -8.30
C PHE A 325 4.49 10.61 -6.98
N ASN A 326 5.45 11.34 -6.42
CA ASN A 326 6.07 10.98 -5.13
C ASN A 326 5.04 10.80 -4.02
N LEU A 327 3.99 11.62 -4.01
CA LEU A 327 2.96 11.61 -2.96
C LEU A 327 1.92 10.48 -3.13
N ILE A 328 1.70 9.99 -4.35
CA ILE A 328 0.71 8.94 -4.67
C ILE A 328 1.31 7.83 -5.54
N PRO A 329 2.45 7.24 -5.14
CA PRO A 329 3.19 6.33 -6.01
C PRO A 329 2.40 5.05 -6.38
N ASP A 330 1.45 4.64 -5.55
CA ASP A 330 0.64 3.44 -5.81
C ASP A 330 -0.46 3.72 -6.85
N ALA A 331 -1.13 4.86 -6.79
CA ALA A 331 -2.12 5.28 -7.79
C ALA A 331 -1.47 5.70 -9.13
N ALA A 332 -0.20 6.07 -9.12
CA ALA A 332 0.56 6.42 -10.32
C ALA A 332 0.59 5.28 -11.37
N MET A 333 0.50 4.02 -10.94
CA MET A 333 0.44 2.89 -11.88
C MET A 333 -0.82 2.94 -12.76
N THR A 334 -1.93 3.38 -12.20
CA THR A 334 -3.17 3.63 -12.94
C THR A 334 -2.97 4.74 -13.98
N ALA A 335 -2.30 5.85 -13.61
CA ALA A 335 -1.98 6.93 -14.54
C ALA A 335 -1.08 6.46 -15.70
N ALA A 336 -0.13 5.55 -15.44
CA ALA A 336 0.73 4.99 -16.47
C ALA A 336 -0.05 4.20 -17.54
N VAL A 337 -1.09 3.46 -17.15
CA VAL A 337 -1.96 2.75 -18.11
C VAL A 337 -2.92 3.72 -18.80
N LEU A 338 -3.44 4.74 -18.11
CA LEU A 338 -4.26 5.78 -18.73
C LEU A 338 -3.50 6.55 -19.84
N ALA A 339 -2.18 6.62 -19.76
CA ALA A 339 -1.34 7.21 -20.80
C ALA A 339 -1.51 6.56 -22.17
N LEU A 340 -1.98 5.30 -22.25
CA LEU A 340 -2.33 4.64 -23.53
C LEU A 340 -3.43 5.38 -24.30
N TYR A 341 -4.25 6.17 -23.62
CA TYR A 341 -5.41 6.88 -24.14
C TYR A 341 -5.21 8.40 -24.24
N ALA A 342 -4.01 8.88 -23.98
CA ALA A 342 -3.71 10.31 -24.01
C ALA A 342 -3.52 10.85 -25.45
N ASP A 343 -3.57 12.15 -25.59
CA ASP A 343 -3.33 12.87 -26.86
C ASP A 343 -1.84 13.10 -27.17
N GLY A 344 -0.96 12.69 -26.25
CA GLY A 344 0.50 12.81 -26.39
C GLY A 344 1.25 12.01 -25.33
N PRO A 345 2.59 12.13 -25.29
CA PRO A 345 3.41 11.44 -24.28
C PRO A 345 3.08 11.90 -22.85
N CYS A 346 2.95 10.94 -21.95
CA CYS A 346 2.75 11.18 -20.51
C CYS A 346 4.02 10.82 -19.74
N ARG A 347 4.45 11.69 -18.83
CA ARG A 347 5.63 11.47 -18.00
C ARG A 347 5.27 11.43 -16.52
N LEU A 348 5.68 10.34 -15.87
CA LEU A 348 5.59 10.13 -14.43
C LEU A 348 6.98 10.32 -13.83
N ARG A 349 7.12 11.24 -12.87
CA ARG A 349 8.39 11.57 -12.21
C ARG A 349 8.36 11.18 -10.72
N ASN A 350 9.57 11.05 -10.14
CA ASN A 350 9.79 10.76 -8.72
C ASN A 350 9.15 9.46 -8.23
N ILE A 351 9.24 8.42 -9.05
CA ILE A 351 8.71 7.08 -8.77
C ILE A 351 9.82 6.05 -8.46
N ALA A 352 10.99 6.47 -8.01
CA ALA A 352 12.11 5.57 -7.67
C ALA A 352 11.71 4.44 -6.71
N SER A 353 10.77 4.73 -5.78
CA SER A 353 10.25 3.73 -4.84
C SER A 353 9.60 2.52 -5.51
N TRP A 354 9.19 2.60 -6.78
CA TRP A 354 8.62 1.49 -7.54
C TRP A 354 9.59 0.32 -7.71
N ARG A 355 10.91 0.58 -7.69
CA ARG A 355 11.96 -0.44 -7.84
C ARG A 355 11.96 -1.48 -6.71
N VAL A 356 11.49 -1.09 -5.52
CA VAL A 356 11.59 -1.89 -4.28
C VAL A 356 10.23 -2.29 -3.69
N LYS A 357 9.18 -2.21 -4.49
CA LYS A 357 7.81 -2.63 -4.12
C LYS A 357 7.61 -4.15 -4.29
N GLU A 358 6.38 -4.58 -4.55
CA GLU A 358 6.01 -5.98 -4.80
C GLU A 358 6.82 -6.58 -5.95
N THR A 359 7.10 -5.79 -6.97
CA THR A 359 8.04 -6.07 -8.05
C THR A 359 8.86 -4.81 -8.36
N ASP A 360 9.81 -4.86 -9.31
CA ASP A 360 10.32 -3.64 -9.96
C ASP A 360 9.25 -3.13 -10.93
N ARG A 361 8.39 -2.24 -10.41
CA ARG A 361 7.24 -1.72 -11.15
C ARG A 361 7.61 -0.89 -12.37
N ILE A 362 8.77 -0.21 -12.37
CA ILE A 362 9.23 0.54 -13.53
C ILE A 362 9.50 -0.44 -14.68
N HIS A 363 10.25 -1.50 -14.40
CA HIS A 363 10.56 -2.53 -15.40
C HIS A 363 9.30 -3.27 -15.86
N ALA A 364 8.42 -3.66 -14.94
CA ALA A 364 7.18 -4.34 -15.25
C ALA A 364 6.26 -3.49 -16.14
N MET A 365 6.05 -2.20 -15.79
CA MET A 365 5.22 -1.29 -16.59
C MET A 365 5.81 -1.03 -17.98
N GLU A 366 7.12 -0.80 -18.07
CA GLU A 366 7.80 -0.63 -19.37
C GLU A 366 7.61 -1.86 -20.25
N THR A 367 7.78 -3.05 -19.69
CA THR A 367 7.62 -4.32 -20.41
C THR A 367 6.19 -4.50 -20.90
N GLU A 368 5.21 -4.36 -20.01
CA GLU A 368 3.83 -4.72 -20.31
C GLU A 368 3.12 -3.67 -21.19
N LEU A 369 3.38 -2.38 -21.00
CA LEU A 369 2.87 -1.32 -21.87
C LEU A 369 3.42 -1.42 -23.29
N SER A 370 4.69 -1.80 -23.44
CA SER A 370 5.34 -1.98 -24.74
C SER A 370 4.71 -3.12 -25.56
N LYS A 371 4.22 -4.18 -24.91
CA LYS A 371 3.50 -5.28 -25.59
C LYS A 371 2.25 -4.79 -26.30
N LEU A 372 1.54 -3.82 -25.69
CA LEU A 372 0.32 -3.21 -26.25
C LEU A 372 0.59 -2.25 -27.44
N GLY A 373 1.86 -1.99 -27.73
CA GLY A 373 2.31 -1.12 -28.84
C GLY A 373 2.68 0.29 -28.42
N ALA A 374 2.66 0.62 -27.13
CA ALA A 374 3.15 1.90 -26.61
C ALA A 374 4.67 2.01 -26.77
N THR A 375 5.18 3.24 -26.96
CA THR A 375 6.61 3.52 -26.83
C THR A 375 6.88 3.96 -25.39
N VAL A 376 7.70 3.21 -24.67
CA VAL A 376 7.98 3.46 -23.27
C VAL A 376 9.46 3.71 -23.04
N GLN A 377 9.77 4.73 -22.25
CA GLN A 377 11.13 5.07 -21.87
C GLN A 377 11.18 5.21 -20.36
N SER A 378 12.12 4.52 -19.71
CA SER A 378 12.30 4.59 -18.27
C SER A 378 13.67 5.16 -17.88
N THR A 379 13.72 5.73 -16.69
CA THR A 379 14.94 6.12 -15.96
C THR A 379 14.93 5.41 -14.59
N PRO A 380 15.94 5.59 -13.73
CA PRO A 380 15.89 5.05 -12.38
C PRO A 380 14.65 5.49 -11.57
N ASP A 381 14.04 6.63 -11.87
CA ASP A 381 12.99 7.29 -11.09
C ASP A 381 11.81 7.84 -11.90
N SER A 382 11.75 7.57 -13.20
CA SER A 382 10.67 8.07 -14.05
C SER A 382 10.27 7.09 -15.15
N LEU A 383 9.06 7.29 -15.69
CA LEU A 383 8.52 6.55 -16.81
C LEU A 383 7.84 7.54 -17.77
N THR A 384 8.17 7.46 -19.05
CA THR A 384 7.49 8.20 -20.11
C THR A 384 6.79 7.22 -21.02
N VAL A 385 5.48 7.38 -21.21
CA VAL A 385 4.64 6.52 -22.03
C VAL A 385 4.08 7.34 -23.19
N THR A 386 4.41 6.96 -24.40
CA THR A 386 3.78 7.49 -25.63
C THR A 386 2.69 6.53 -26.08
N PRO A 387 1.45 6.99 -26.29
CA PRO A 387 0.33 6.16 -26.73
C PRO A 387 0.68 5.31 -27.95
N PRO A 388 0.09 4.11 -28.08
CA PRO A 388 0.34 3.26 -29.26
C PRO A 388 -0.19 3.91 -30.52
N ALA A 389 0.65 3.99 -31.55
CA ALA A 389 0.21 4.32 -32.93
C ALA A 389 -0.60 3.16 -33.53
N SER A 390 -0.28 1.93 -33.13
CA SER A 390 -0.98 0.71 -33.51
C SER A 390 -1.03 -0.23 -32.30
N TRP A 391 -2.24 -0.59 -31.89
CA TRP A 391 -2.46 -1.52 -30.79
C TRP A 391 -2.11 -2.96 -31.19
N ARG A 392 -1.63 -3.73 -30.22
CA ARG A 392 -1.30 -5.15 -30.37
C ARG A 392 -2.00 -5.95 -29.28
N PRO A 393 -2.65 -7.09 -29.59
CA PRO A 393 -3.10 -8.03 -28.59
C PRO A 393 -1.92 -8.47 -27.71
N ALA A 394 -2.14 -8.59 -26.41
CA ALA A 394 -1.06 -8.90 -25.49
C ALA A 394 -1.48 -9.80 -24.34
N GLU A 395 -0.56 -10.66 -23.94
CA GLU A 395 -0.59 -11.37 -22.65
C GLU A 395 0.20 -10.56 -21.64
N ILE A 396 -0.50 -10.05 -20.63
CA ILE A 396 0.03 -9.18 -19.58
C ILE A 396 0.49 -10.01 -18.41
N GLY A 397 1.79 -9.99 -18.14
CA GLY A 397 2.36 -10.55 -16.91
C GLY A 397 2.05 -9.66 -15.72
N THR A 398 1.58 -10.27 -14.62
CA THR A 398 1.25 -9.52 -13.40
C THR A 398 2.43 -9.38 -12.44
N TRP A 399 3.51 -10.14 -12.64
CA TRP A 399 4.74 -10.05 -11.85
C TRP A 399 4.51 -10.25 -10.33
N ASP A 400 3.51 -11.07 -9.97
CA ASP A 400 3.04 -11.26 -8.58
C ASP A 400 2.69 -9.92 -7.89
N ASP A 401 2.22 -8.94 -8.69
CA ASP A 401 1.78 -7.63 -8.20
C ASP A 401 0.32 -7.38 -8.59
N HIS A 402 -0.53 -7.35 -7.59
CA HIS A 402 -1.97 -7.10 -7.72
C HIS A 402 -2.30 -5.83 -8.51
N ARG A 403 -1.45 -4.77 -8.39
CA ARG A 403 -1.68 -3.52 -9.11
C ARG A 403 -1.46 -3.66 -10.60
N MET A 404 -0.54 -4.52 -11.04
CA MET A 404 -0.36 -4.84 -12.46
C MET A 404 -1.66 -5.40 -13.02
N ALA A 405 -2.25 -6.43 -12.37
CA ALA A 405 -3.51 -7.02 -12.82
C ALA A 405 -4.64 -5.98 -12.93
N MET A 406 -4.82 -5.18 -11.88
CA MET A 406 -5.91 -4.21 -11.79
C MET A 406 -5.71 -3.02 -12.75
N CYS A 407 -4.51 -2.47 -12.87
CA CYS A 407 -4.22 -1.39 -13.82
C CYS A 407 -4.42 -1.83 -15.26
N PHE A 408 -3.89 -3.00 -15.63
CA PHE A 408 -3.97 -3.46 -17.01
C PHE A 408 -5.35 -3.95 -17.43
N SER A 409 -6.32 -4.12 -16.51
CA SER A 409 -7.72 -4.32 -16.89
C SER A 409 -8.28 -3.12 -17.69
N LEU A 410 -7.74 -1.91 -17.45
CA LEU A 410 -8.07 -0.71 -18.20
C LEU A 410 -7.68 -0.79 -19.69
N ALA A 411 -6.70 -1.63 -20.03
CA ALA A 411 -6.26 -1.81 -21.42
C ALA A 411 -7.35 -2.44 -22.30
N ALA A 412 -8.37 -3.06 -21.71
CA ALA A 412 -9.53 -3.58 -22.43
C ALA A 412 -10.40 -2.50 -23.11
N PHE A 413 -10.22 -1.22 -22.79
CA PHE A 413 -10.83 -0.12 -23.55
C PHE A 413 -10.13 0.17 -24.88
N GLY A 414 -8.98 -0.46 -25.14
CA GLY A 414 -8.34 -0.49 -26.44
C GLY A 414 -9.09 -1.38 -27.45
N PRO A 415 -8.71 -1.30 -28.75
CA PRO A 415 -9.41 -2.02 -29.81
C PRO A 415 -8.99 -3.51 -29.91
N VAL A 416 -8.22 -4.02 -28.97
CA VAL A 416 -7.64 -5.39 -28.99
C VAL A 416 -7.95 -6.14 -27.70
N ALA A 417 -8.04 -7.47 -27.80
CA ALA A 417 -8.17 -8.31 -26.62
C ALA A 417 -6.88 -8.30 -25.78
N VAL A 418 -7.06 -8.38 -24.45
CA VAL A 418 -5.98 -8.41 -23.48
C VAL A 418 -6.16 -9.63 -22.58
N ARG A 419 -5.10 -10.41 -22.40
CA ARG A 419 -5.06 -11.53 -21.45
C ARG A 419 -4.26 -11.13 -20.22
N ILE A 420 -4.87 -11.24 -19.04
CA ILE A 420 -4.17 -11.03 -17.76
C ILE A 420 -3.72 -12.40 -17.24
N LEU A 421 -2.41 -12.58 -17.08
CA LEU A 421 -1.83 -13.80 -16.49
C LEU A 421 -1.88 -13.69 -14.97
N ASP A 422 -2.16 -14.79 -14.28
CA ASP A 422 -2.28 -14.85 -12.82
C ASP A 422 -3.20 -13.73 -12.24
N PRO A 423 -4.47 -13.68 -12.64
CA PRO A 423 -5.40 -12.66 -12.13
C PRO A 423 -5.68 -12.82 -10.63
N GLY A 424 -5.38 -13.98 -10.02
CA GLY A 424 -5.56 -14.27 -8.60
C GLY A 424 -4.69 -13.41 -7.68
N CYS A 425 -3.61 -12.82 -8.18
CA CYS A 425 -2.75 -11.93 -7.38
C CYS A 425 -3.49 -10.71 -6.80
N VAL A 426 -4.70 -10.37 -7.27
CA VAL A 426 -5.55 -9.31 -6.72
C VAL A 426 -6.02 -9.60 -5.29
N SER A 427 -5.96 -10.87 -4.83
CA SER A 427 -6.27 -11.29 -3.45
C SER A 427 -5.52 -10.50 -2.38
N LYS A 428 -4.40 -9.91 -2.75
CA LYS A 428 -3.57 -9.09 -1.87
C LYS A 428 -4.28 -7.82 -1.37
N THR A 429 -5.20 -7.25 -2.14
CA THR A 429 -5.90 -6.01 -1.76
C THR A 429 -7.37 -5.96 -2.16
N PHE A 430 -7.78 -6.69 -3.19
CA PHE A 430 -9.17 -6.67 -3.69
C PHE A 430 -9.54 -8.03 -4.31
N PRO A 431 -9.83 -9.05 -3.49
CA PRO A 431 -10.07 -10.41 -3.98
C PRO A 431 -11.16 -10.54 -5.05
N THR A 432 -12.20 -9.69 -5.00
CA THR A 432 -13.35 -9.69 -5.93
C THR A 432 -13.22 -8.66 -7.05
N TYR A 433 -12.01 -8.15 -7.31
CA TYR A 433 -11.81 -7.04 -8.25
C TYR A 433 -12.41 -7.29 -9.63
N PHE A 434 -12.14 -8.44 -10.23
CA PHE A 434 -12.59 -8.74 -11.59
C PHE A 434 -14.09 -8.95 -11.70
N ASP A 435 -14.74 -9.46 -10.65
CA ASP A 435 -16.22 -9.58 -10.59
C ASP A 435 -16.84 -8.17 -10.55
N VAL A 436 -16.30 -7.27 -9.73
CA VAL A 436 -16.74 -5.87 -9.63
C VAL A 436 -16.48 -5.13 -10.95
N TYR A 437 -15.30 -5.31 -11.54
CA TYR A 437 -14.95 -4.74 -12.85
C TYR A 437 -15.94 -5.17 -13.92
N ALA A 438 -16.25 -6.47 -14.04
CA ALA A 438 -17.17 -7.01 -15.03
C ALA A 438 -18.59 -6.43 -14.88
N GLY A 439 -19.01 -6.10 -13.66
CA GLY A 439 -20.31 -5.49 -13.38
C GLY A 439 -20.44 -4.01 -13.80
N LEU A 440 -19.32 -3.36 -14.14
CA LEU A 440 -19.29 -1.94 -14.48
C LEU A 440 -19.07 -1.65 -15.96
N VAL A 441 -18.45 -2.59 -16.69
CA VAL A 441 -18.06 -2.40 -18.10
C VAL A 441 -19.05 -3.02 -19.06
N GLU A 442 -19.20 -2.41 -20.23
CA GLU A 442 -20.08 -2.86 -21.30
C GLU A 442 -19.27 -2.94 -22.61
N ALA A 443 -19.52 -3.99 -23.42
CA ALA A 443 -18.89 -4.21 -24.74
C ALA A 443 -19.33 -3.19 -25.81
#